data_09430c79fb90b9b182eb54f5a6fe09a3
#
_entry.id   09430c79fb90b9b182eb54f5a6fe09a3
#
_cell.length_a   1.000
_cell.length_b   1.000
_cell.length_c   1.000
_cell.angle_alpha   90.00
_cell.angle_beta   90.00
_cell.angle_gamma   90.00
#
_symmetry.space_group_name_H-M   'P 1'
#
loop_
_entity.id
_entity.type
_entity.pdbx_description
1 polymer ?
#
loop_
_entity_poly.entity_id
_entity_poly.type
_entity_poly.pdbx_seq_one_letter_code
_entity_poly.pdbx_strand_id
1 'polypeptide(L)'
;MNKMTRRDFALGAASAFVLPSAFAGEGAESPALAAAKKWFREAQYGMMVHWGLYALMGGEWKGRRMDNRYLGEWAQQYFRIPNAEYAKLAQAFNPVCFDADEWVKIAADAGMKYLVFTSKHPDGFAMFRSKVSKYNVVDATPFKRDVVGELAEACRRHGVKLGLYYSQDLDWHERGGGGFTEGKTWCDGAAYWTNNWDFKDVTKKDFDEYFETKAKPQVEEILTQYGDLCLIWFDIGKTLSKEQSNGLYDLVRRLQPGCLINSRIGCGVCDYTSAGDNEIPKDKGGSMLYESPATTNDSWGYKPRAQNWKSAERIRRDREHLASIGANYLLNVGPDGLGRIPSPAVDALLSAKGNG
;
A
#
# COMPACT_ATOMS: atom_id res chain seq x y z
N MET A 1 -18.95 14.71 18.55
CA MET A 1 -18.48 13.76 17.55
C MET A 1 -18.84 14.32 16.17
N ASN A 2 -17.94 15.04 15.53
CA ASN A 2 -18.16 15.51 14.16
C ASN A 2 -18.14 14.32 13.21
N LYS A 3 -19.21 14.16 12.44
CA LYS A 3 -19.34 13.09 11.44
C LYS A 3 -18.49 13.49 10.22
N MET A 4 -17.45 12.73 9.93
CA MET A 4 -16.64 12.85 8.73
C MET A 4 -17.49 12.59 7.48
N THR A 5 -17.41 13.45 6.49
CA THR A 5 -18.13 13.29 5.21
C THR A 5 -17.23 12.69 4.13
N ARG A 6 -17.83 12.18 3.02
CA ARG A 6 -17.05 11.76 1.84
C ARG A 6 -16.11 12.86 1.31
N ARG A 7 -16.49 14.13 1.51
CA ARG A 7 -15.64 15.27 1.19
C ARG A 7 -14.39 15.34 2.06
N ASP A 8 -14.49 14.98 3.33
CA ASP A 8 -13.34 15.03 4.24
C ASP A 8 -12.33 13.93 3.93
N PHE A 9 -12.79 12.79 3.40
CA PHE A 9 -11.92 11.70 2.90
C PHE A 9 -11.35 12.03 1.51
N ALA A 10 -12.15 12.67 0.63
CA ALA A 10 -11.71 13.09 -0.70
C ALA A 10 -10.80 14.34 -0.63
N LEU A 11 -11.01 15.22 0.35
CA LEU A 11 -10.16 16.41 0.55
C LEU A 11 -8.78 16.05 1.16
N GLY A 12 -8.68 14.92 1.87
CA GLY A 12 -7.37 14.37 2.28
C GLY A 12 -6.55 13.82 1.11
N ALA A 13 -7.19 13.47 0.00
CA ALA A 13 -6.56 12.97 -1.22
C ALA A 13 -6.30 14.07 -2.28
N ALA A 14 -6.91 15.25 -2.14
CA ALA A 14 -6.60 16.40 -2.99
C ALA A 14 -5.25 16.98 -2.59
N SER A 15 -4.18 16.24 -2.82
CA SER A 15 -2.82 16.76 -2.86
C SER A 15 -2.79 17.82 -3.96
N ALA A 16 -2.60 19.08 -3.59
CA ALA A 16 -2.23 20.10 -4.55
C ALA A 16 -1.06 19.52 -5.36
N PHE A 17 -1.23 19.36 -6.66
CA PHE A 17 -0.18 18.95 -7.57
C PHE A 17 0.92 20.00 -7.52
N VAL A 18 1.91 19.78 -6.68
CA VAL A 18 3.23 20.36 -6.91
C VAL A 18 3.83 19.50 -8.01
N LEU A 19 3.85 20.01 -9.22
CA LEU A 19 4.64 19.41 -10.30
C LEU A 19 6.04 19.14 -9.73
N PRO A 20 6.54 17.91 -9.76
CA PRO A 20 7.87 17.63 -9.28
C PRO A 20 8.84 18.48 -10.12
N SER A 21 9.50 19.44 -9.47
CA SER A 21 10.68 20.05 -10.07
C SER A 21 11.71 18.93 -10.20
N ALA A 22 12.11 18.62 -11.41
CA ALA A 22 13.15 17.66 -11.72
C ALA A 22 14.48 18.12 -11.09
N PHE A 23 14.72 17.69 -9.87
CA PHE A 23 16.04 17.71 -9.26
C PHE A 23 16.52 16.25 -9.10
N ALA A 24 16.74 15.60 -10.25
CA ALA A 24 17.75 14.56 -10.29
C ALA A 24 19.10 15.29 -10.29
N GLY A 25 19.99 14.97 -9.34
CA GLY A 25 21.38 15.33 -9.47
C GLY A 25 21.89 14.88 -10.84
N GLU A 26 22.78 15.67 -11.47
CA GLU A 26 23.33 15.48 -12.82
C GLU A 26 24.21 14.18 -12.91
N GLY A 27 23.58 13.02 -12.74
CA GLY A 27 24.15 11.73 -13.07
C GLY A 27 23.26 11.07 -14.13
N ALA A 28 23.82 10.54 -15.20
CA ALA A 28 23.08 9.79 -16.20
C ALA A 28 22.25 8.68 -15.53
N GLU A 29 20.99 8.53 -15.93
CA GLU A 29 20.10 7.47 -15.44
C GLU A 29 20.76 6.10 -15.61
N SER A 30 20.77 5.28 -14.55
CA SER A 30 21.39 3.96 -14.63
C SER A 30 20.68 3.06 -15.66
N PRO A 31 21.42 2.18 -16.37
CA PRO A 31 20.79 1.26 -17.32
C PRO A 31 19.69 0.39 -16.68
N ALA A 32 19.83 0.04 -15.40
CA ALA A 32 18.84 -0.74 -14.66
C ALA A 32 17.54 0.06 -14.45
N LEU A 33 17.66 1.35 -14.09
CA LEU A 33 16.50 2.23 -13.91
C LEU A 33 15.79 2.50 -15.25
N ALA A 34 16.56 2.76 -16.31
CA ALA A 34 16.01 2.95 -17.66
C ALA A 34 15.23 1.71 -18.14
N ALA A 35 15.79 0.51 -17.92
CA ALA A 35 15.12 -0.75 -18.25
C ALA A 35 13.85 -0.96 -17.43
N ALA A 36 13.87 -0.64 -16.13
CA ALA A 36 12.71 -0.73 -15.26
C ALA A 36 11.60 0.24 -15.68
N LYS A 37 11.92 1.49 -16.02
CA LYS A 37 10.96 2.48 -16.52
C LYS A 37 10.35 2.07 -17.85
N LYS A 38 11.15 1.48 -18.75
CA LYS A 38 10.66 0.92 -20.01
C LYS A 38 9.67 -0.21 -19.74
N TRP A 39 10.07 -1.18 -18.91
CA TRP A 39 9.22 -2.29 -18.52
C TRP A 39 7.90 -1.82 -17.89
N PHE A 40 7.95 -0.86 -16.95
CA PHE A 40 6.75 -0.35 -16.27
C PHE A 40 5.76 0.30 -17.25
N ARG A 41 6.27 1.03 -18.25
CA ARG A 41 5.44 1.61 -19.32
C ARG A 41 4.71 0.54 -20.14
N GLU A 42 5.35 -0.63 -20.33
CA GLU A 42 4.80 -1.76 -21.08
C GLU A 42 3.88 -2.65 -20.24
N ALA A 43 4.07 -2.66 -18.91
CA ALA A 43 3.32 -3.51 -17.98
C ALA A 43 1.84 -3.16 -17.89
N GLN A 44 1.50 -1.89 -17.81
CA GLN A 44 0.17 -1.28 -17.85
C GLN A 44 -0.86 -1.79 -16.84
N TYR A 45 -0.77 -3.02 -16.30
CA TYR A 45 -1.77 -3.62 -15.44
C TYR A 45 -1.13 -4.44 -14.31
N GLY A 46 -1.52 -4.14 -13.08
CA GLY A 46 -1.04 -4.81 -11.87
C GLY A 46 -2.16 -5.11 -10.88
N MET A 47 -1.91 -6.07 -9.98
CA MET A 47 -2.73 -6.36 -8.82
C MET A 47 -2.14 -5.69 -7.59
N MET A 48 -2.96 -4.99 -6.81
CA MET A 48 -2.62 -4.59 -5.46
C MET A 48 -3.36 -5.50 -4.46
N VAL A 49 -2.73 -5.80 -3.33
CA VAL A 49 -3.35 -6.64 -2.30
C VAL A 49 -3.23 -5.95 -0.95
N HIS A 50 -4.37 -5.50 -0.39
CA HIS A 50 -4.44 -4.99 0.97
C HIS A 50 -4.86 -6.10 1.92
N TRP A 51 -3.91 -6.60 2.71
CA TRP A 51 -4.16 -7.68 3.66
C TRP A 51 -3.30 -7.56 4.91
N GLY A 52 -3.90 -7.81 6.07
CA GLY A 52 -3.28 -7.71 7.39
C GLY A 52 -4.27 -8.06 8.49
N LEU A 53 -3.95 -7.72 9.75
CA LEU A 53 -4.81 -8.00 10.91
C LEU A 53 -6.22 -7.42 10.77
N TYR A 54 -6.37 -6.29 10.10
CA TYR A 54 -7.66 -5.65 9.83
C TYR A 54 -8.64 -6.54 9.04
N ALA A 55 -8.15 -7.52 8.28
CA ALA A 55 -9.00 -8.46 7.56
C ALA A 55 -9.83 -9.37 8.49
N LEU A 56 -9.34 -9.65 9.71
CA LEU A 56 -10.10 -10.37 10.73
C LEU A 56 -11.31 -9.59 11.21
N MET A 57 -11.21 -8.26 11.20
CA MET A 57 -12.29 -7.39 11.69
C MET A 57 -13.38 -7.20 10.64
N GLY A 58 -13.04 -7.19 9.36
CA GLY A 58 -14.00 -6.95 8.28
C GLY A 58 -14.79 -5.64 8.44
N GLY A 59 -14.22 -4.62 9.08
CA GLY A 59 -14.90 -3.36 9.38
C GLY A 59 -15.86 -3.41 10.57
N GLU A 60 -15.77 -4.41 11.44
CA GLU A 60 -16.57 -4.53 12.66
C GLU A 60 -15.68 -4.66 13.91
N TRP A 61 -16.12 -4.09 15.04
CA TRP A 61 -15.43 -4.20 16.33
C TRP A 61 -16.41 -4.16 17.49
N LYS A 62 -16.42 -5.22 18.32
CA LYS A 62 -17.26 -5.35 19.53
C LYS A 62 -18.72 -4.95 19.28
N GLY A 63 -19.32 -5.51 18.24
CA GLY A 63 -20.70 -5.25 17.83
C GLY A 63 -20.96 -3.88 17.18
N ARG A 64 -19.94 -3.02 17.08
CA ARG A 64 -20.01 -1.77 16.32
C ARG A 64 -19.54 -2.00 14.89
N ARG A 65 -20.12 -1.26 13.96
CA ARG A 65 -19.81 -1.35 12.52
C ARG A 65 -19.25 -0.04 12.00
N MET A 66 -18.30 -0.14 11.09
CA MET A 66 -17.86 1.02 10.31
C MET A 66 -18.98 1.46 9.37
N ASP A 67 -19.10 2.77 9.19
CA ASP A 67 -19.88 3.32 8.08
C ASP A 67 -19.29 2.82 6.75
N ASN A 68 -20.16 2.54 5.76
CA ASN A 68 -19.72 2.01 4.46
C ASN A 68 -18.76 2.95 3.71
N ARG A 69 -18.75 4.23 4.04
CA ARG A 69 -17.85 5.24 3.48
C ARG A 69 -16.39 5.08 3.94
N TYR A 70 -16.14 4.33 5.02
CA TYR A 70 -14.79 4.13 5.55
C TYR A 70 -14.20 2.81 5.07
N LEU A 71 -12.88 2.78 4.95
CA LEU A 71 -12.09 1.69 4.39
C LEU A 71 -11.74 0.67 5.47
N GLY A 72 -11.84 -0.62 5.15
CA GLY A 72 -11.71 -1.71 6.13
C GLY A 72 -10.35 -1.76 6.83
N GLU A 73 -9.28 -1.43 6.13
CA GLU A 73 -7.91 -1.40 6.65
C GLU A 73 -7.67 -0.28 7.68
N TRP A 74 -8.55 0.72 7.74
CA TRP A 74 -8.54 1.81 8.72
C TRP A 74 -9.31 1.49 10.01
N ALA A 75 -9.75 0.25 10.21
CA ALA A 75 -10.63 -0.13 11.31
C ALA A 75 -10.04 0.18 12.69
N GLN A 76 -8.73 -0.03 12.91
CA GLN A 76 -8.08 0.33 14.19
C GLN A 76 -8.26 1.81 14.49
N GLN A 77 -7.96 2.66 13.52
CA GLN A 77 -8.07 4.11 13.64
C GLN A 77 -9.52 4.56 13.78
N TYR A 78 -10.43 4.03 12.98
CA TYR A 78 -11.86 4.39 13.02
C TYR A 78 -12.50 4.13 14.39
N PHE A 79 -12.22 2.97 14.98
CA PHE A 79 -12.75 2.61 16.29
C PHE A 79 -11.89 3.10 17.45
N ARG A 80 -10.73 3.72 17.18
CA ARG A 80 -9.74 4.14 18.20
C ARG A 80 -9.34 2.98 19.10
N ILE A 81 -9.01 1.83 18.49
CA ILE A 81 -8.66 0.63 19.25
C ILE A 81 -7.24 0.79 19.81
N PRO A 82 -7.09 0.71 21.15
CA PRO A 82 -5.76 0.76 21.76
C PRO A 82 -4.84 -0.34 21.19
N ASN A 83 -3.55 -0.03 21.05
CA ASN A 83 -2.56 -0.98 20.52
C ASN A 83 -2.53 -2.29 21.33
N ALA A 84 -2.66 -2.22 22.65
CA ALA A 84 -2.71 -3.40 23.52
C ALA A 84 -3.91 -4.33 23.23
N GLU A 85 -5.02 -3.79 22.67
CA GLU A 85 -6.16 -4.62 22.25
C GLU A 85 -6.02 -5.05 20.79
N TYR A 86 -5.60 -4.15 19.89
CA TYR A 86 -5.45 -4.46 18.47
C TYR A 86 -4.39 -5.54 18.22
N ALA A 87 -3.25 -5.47 18.92
CA ALA A 87 -2.18 -6.45 18.82
C ALA A 87 -2.62 -7.90 19.18
N LYS A 88 -3.68 -8.05 19.98
CA LYS A 88 -4.25 -9.39 20.27
C LYS A 88 -4.84 -10.08 19.05
N LEU A 89 -5.21 -9.32 18.01
CA LEU A 89 -5.64 -9.91 16.73
C LEU A 89 -4.56 -10.79 16.11
N ALA A 90 -3.28 -10.49 16.34
CA ALA A 90 -2.19 -11.32 15.86
C ALA A 90 -2.29 -12.77 16.39
N GLN A 91 -2.76 -12.96 17.62
CA GLN A 91 -2.93 -14.30 18.22
C GLN A 91 -4.07 -15.10 17.57
N ALA A 92 -5.02 -14.42 16.92
CA ALA A 92 -6.11 -15.03 16.17
C ALA A 92 -5.82 -15.12 14.65
N PHE A 93 -4.73 -14.50 14.17
CA PHE A 93 -4.39 -14.48 12.77
C PHE A 93 -3.74 -15.80 12.34
N ASN A 94 -4.60 -16.72 11.85
CA ASN A 94 -4.19 -18.02 11.32
C ASN A 94 -4.92 -18.29 9.99
N PRO A 95 -4.55 -17.62 8.90
CA PRO A 95 -5.25 -17.69 7.63
C PRO A 95 -4.98 -19.01 6.89
N VAL A 96 -5.71 -20.05 7.28
CA VAL A 96 -5.53 -21.44 6.81
C VAL A 96 -5.78 -21.63 5.31
N CYS A 97 -6.46 -20.68 4.66
CA CYS A 97 -6.75 -20.74 3.23
C CYS A 97 -5.78 -19.87 2.40
N PHE A 98 -4.75 -19.25 3.02
CA PHE A 98 -3.80 -18.48 2.26
C PHE A 98 -2.93 -19.38 1.39
N ASP A 99 -2.98 -19.14 0.10
CA ASP A 99 -2.16 -19.78 -0.92
C ASP A 99 -1.57 -18.69 -1.84
N ALA A 100 -0.26 -18.47 -1.73
CA ALA A 100 0.45 -17.46 -2.52
C ALA A 100 0.45 -17.80 -4.02
N ASP A 101 0.49 -19.09 -4.35
CA ASP A 101 0.47 -19.56 -5.73
C ASP A 101 -0.86 -19.27 -6.41
N GLU A 102 -1.97 -19.55 -5.70
CA GLU A 102 -3.32 -19.21 -6.16
C GLU A 102 -3.48 -17.71 -6.40
N TRP A 103 -3.03 -16.87 -5.45
CA TRP A 103 -3.16 -15.42 -5.61
C TRP A 103 -2.40 -14.87 -6.82
N VAL A 104 -1.16 -15.33 -7.00
CA VAL A 104 -0.33 -14.88 -8.13
C VAL A 104 -0.83 -15.47 -9.43
N LYS A 105 -1.36 -16.70 -9.43
CA LYS A 105 -2.00 -17.31 -10.60
C LYS A 105 -3.22 -16.50 -11.05
N ILE A 106 -4.08 -16.06 -10.11
CA ILE A 106 -5.22 -15.18 -10.43
C ILE A 106 -4.73 -13.90 -11.14
N ALA A 107 -3.66 -13.26 -10.63
CA ALA A 107 -3.09 -12.08 -11.26
C ALA A 107 -2.58 -12.37 -12.68
N ALA A 108 -1.82 -13.45 -12.87
CA ALA A 108 -1.29 -13.88 -14.17
C ALA A 108 -2.42 -14.20 -15.15
N ASP A 109 -3.42 -14.95 -14.72
CA ASP A 109 -4.58 -15.33 -15.52
C ASP A 109 -5.42 -14.12 -15.94
N ALA A 110 -5.53 -13.10 -15.07
CA ALA A 110 -6.15 -11.82 -15.38
C ALA A 110 -5.31 -10.93 -16.33
N GLY A 111 -4.08 -11.35 -16.67
CA GLY A 111 -3.18 -10.61 -17.57
C GLY A 111 -2.34 -9.54 -16.87
N MET A 112 -2.32 -9.52 -15.55
CA MET A 112 -1.51 -8.58 -14.74
C MET A 112 -0.03 -8.94 -14.82
N LYS A 113 0.85 -7.93 -14.81
CA LYS A 113 2.30 -8.07 -14.99
C LYS A 113 3.07 -7.92 -13.68
N TYR A 114 2.45 -7.35 -12.67
CA TYR A 114 3.04 -7.18 -11.34
C TYR A 114 1.97 -7.28 -10.25
N LEU A 115 2.43 -7.62 -9.05
CA LEU A 115 1.63 -7.67 -7.84
C LEU A 115 2.28 -6.78 -6.78
N VAL A 116 1.52 -5.88 -6.17
CA VAL A 116 1.95 -5.01 -5.07
C VAL A 116 1.26 -5.45 -3.78
N PHE A 117 2.03 -5.94 -2.83
CA PHE A 117 1.49 -6.44 -1.55
C PHE A 117 1.75 -5.47 -0.41
N THR A 118 0.78 -5.26 0.49
CA THR A 118 0.95 -4.45 1.70
C THR A 118 1.86 -5.15 2.72
N SER A 119 3.17 -4.92 2.63
CA SER A 119 4.14 -5.50 3.57
C SER A 119 4.00 -4.94 4.98
N LYS A 120 3.66 -3.65 5.13
CA LYS A 120 3.25 -3.01 6.39
C LYS A 120 2.30 -1.85 6.10
N HIS A 121 1.08 -1.90 6.64
CA HIS A 121 0.08 -0.84 6.62
C HIS A 121 0.21 0.06 7.87
N PRO A 122 -0.45 1.25 7.98
CA PRO A 122 -0.42 2.11 9.16
C PRO A 122 -0.71 1.47 10.52
N ASP A 123 -1.32 0.28 10.60
CA ASP A 123 -1.47 -0.46 11.85
C ASP A 123 -0.13 -0.99 12.42
N GLY A 124 0.97 -0.83 11.68
CA GLY A 124 2.32 -1.16 12.09
C GLY A 124 2.67 -2.65 12.05
N PHE A 125 1.70 -3.52 11.65
CA PHE A 125 1.92 -4.95 11.58
C PHE A 125 2.65 -5.35 10.30
N ALA A 126 3.84 -5.98 10.46
CA ALA A 126 4.63 -6.44 9.33
C ALA A 126 4.16 -7.81 8.85
N MET A 127 3.74 -7.92 7.59
CA MET A 127 3.32 -9.17 6.94
C MET A 127 4.50 -9.97 6.38
N PHE A 128 5.71 -9.70 6.87
CA PHE A 128 6.97 -10.35 6.51
C PHE A 128 7.81 -10.64 7.76
N ARG A 129 8.81 -11.50 7.61
CA ARG A 129 9.77 -11.78 8.68
C ARG A 129 10.68 -10.58 8.92
N SER A 130 10.39 -9.81 9.95
CA SER A 130 11.21 -8.67 10.36
C SER A 130 12.09 -9.01 11.57
N LYS A 131 13.34 -8.62 11.52
CA LYS A 131 14.27 -8.66 12.67
C LYS A 131 14.15 -7.38 13.51
N VAL A 132 13.68 -6.30 12.89
CA VAL A 132 13.53 -4.98 13.50
C VAL A 132 12.39 -4.95 14.51
N SER A 133 11.28 -5.64 14.22
CA SER A 133 10.12 -5.67 15.10
C SER A 133 9.54 -7.07 15.24
N LYS A 134 9.23 -7.47 16.46
CA LYS A 134 8.50 -8.72 16.74
C LYS A 134 7.00 -8.63 16.45
N TYR A 135 6.49 -7.45 16.16
CA TYR A 135 5.12 -7.24 15.70
C TYR A 135 5.00 -7.55 14.21
N ASN A 136 5.20 -8.84 13.90
CA ASN A 136 5.19 -9.36 12.53
C ASN A 136 4.46 -10.70 12.44
N VAL A 137 4.07 -11.08 11.23
CA VAL A 137 3.26 -12.28 10.95
C VAL A 137 3.93 -13.58 11.39
N VAL A 138 5.27 -13.65 11.37
CA VAL A 138 6.01 -14.87 11.73
C VAL A 138 6.15 -15.01 13.24
N ASP A 139 6.49 -13.92 13.94
CA ASP A 139 6.79 -13.96 15.38
C ASP A 139 5.51 -13.86 16.23
N ALA A 140 4.54 -13.01 15.84
CA ALA A 140 3.39 -12.66 16.67
C ALA A 140 2.15 -13.55 16.45
N THR A 141 2.10 -14.36 15.38
CA THR A 141 0.90 -15.14 15.04
C THR A 141 1.11 -16.65 15.17
N PRO A 142 0.05 -17.45 15.33
CA PRO A 142 0.12 -18.91 15.22
C PRO A 142 0.41 -19.37 13.78
N PHE A 143 0.19 -18.53 12.78
CA PHE A 143 0.40 -18.84 11.37
C PHE A 143 1.86 -19.12 11.01
N LYS A 144 2.82 -18.36 11.59
CA LYS A 144 4.27 -18.61 11.50
C LYS A 144 4.88 -18.61 10.09
N ARG A 145 4.16 -18.19 9.07
CA ARG A 145 4.60 -18.19 7.66
C ARG A 145 4.99 -16.77 7.24
N ASP A 146 6.01 -16.67 6.38
CA ASP A 146 6.44 -15.40 5.79
C ASP A 146 5.68 -15.15 4.49
N VAL A 147 4.62 -14.35 4.58
CA VAL A 147 3.72 -14.08 3.45
C VAL A 147 4.47 -13.45 2.27
N VAL A 148 5.36 -12.49 2.54
CA VAL A 148 6.13 -11.82 1.47
C VAL A 148 7.09 -12.80 0.81
N GLY A 149 7.75 -13.65 1.60
CA GLY A 149 8.63 -14.70 1.07
C GLY A 149 7.90 -15.66 0.13
N GLU A 150 6.72 -16.13 0.53
CA GLU A 150 5.91 -17.04 -0.28
C GLU A 150 5.38 -16.36 -1.57
N LEU A 151 4.93 -15.10 -1.47
CA LEU A 151 4.53 -14.32 -2.64
C LEU A 151 5.71 -14.07 -3.61
N ALA A 152 6.92 -13.82 -3.10
CA ALA A 152 8.11 -13.64 -3.92
C ALA A 152 8.43 -14.91 -4.74
N GLU A 153 8.29 -16.08 -4.12
CA GLU A 153 8.48 -17.36 -4.80
C GLU A 153 7.40 -17.64 -5.84
N ALA A 154 6.13 -17.41 -5.49
CA ALA A 154 5.00 -17.56 -6.41
C ALA A 154 5.13 -16.60 -7.60
N CYS A 155 5.49 -15.34 -7.37
CA CYS A 155 5.72 -14.36 -8.43
C CYS A 155 6.78 -14.82 -9.43
N ARG A 156 7.90 -15.39 -8.96
CA ARG A 156 8.95 -15.98 -9.84
C ARG A 156 8.41 -17.15 -10.67
N ARG A 157 7.61 -18.04 -10.07
CA ARG A 157 7.03 -19.19 -10.78
C ARG A 157 6.08 -18.78 -11.91
N HIS A 158 5.25 -17.76 -11.67
CA HIS A 158 4.22 -17.32 -12.61
C HIS A 158 4.66 -16.17 -13.54
N GLY A 159 5.91 -15.69 -13.45
CA GLY A 159 6.42 -14.60 -14.28
C GLY A 159 5.74 -13.24 -14.00
N VAL A 160 5.14 -13.07 -12.82
CA VAL A 160 4.59 -11.81 -12.30
C VAL A 160 5.66 -11.13 -11.46
N LYS A 161 5.93 -9.83 -11.67
CA LYS A 161 6.92 -9.13 -10.84
C LYS A 161 6.33 -8.72 -9.51
N LEU A 162 7.12 -8.86 -8.43
CA LEU A 162 6.73 -8.44 -7.10
C LEU A 162 7.07 -6.97 -6.87
N GLY A 163 6.11 -6.21 -6.36
CA GLY A 163 6.28 -4.92 -5.71
C GLY A 163 5.77 -4.98 -4.27
N LEU A 164 6.27 -4.12 -3.40
CA LEU A 164 5.86 -4.07 -2.01
C LEU A 164 5.37 -2.68 -1.64
N TYR A 165 4.17 -2.61 -1.04
CA TYR A 165 3.69 -1.41 -0.36
C TYR A 165 4.29 -1.37 1.04
N TYR A 166 4.71 -0.19 1.47
CA TYR A 166 5.17 0.07 2.82
C TYR A 166 4.74 1.46 3.31
N SER A 167 4.04 1.52 4.45
CA SER A 167 3.68 2.77 5.12
C SER A 167 4.90 3.27 5.92
N GLN A 168 5.70 4.16 5.32
CA GLN A 168 6.88 4.74 5.95
C GLN A 168 6.55 5.88 6.90
N ASP A 169 5.45 6.56 6.68
CA ASP A 169 5.02 7.74 7.43
C ASP A 169 4.20 7.36 8.66
N LEU A 170 3.10 6.62 8.45
CA LEU A 170 2.20 6.25 9.53
C LEU A 170 2.52 4.86 10.08
N ASP A 171 2.55 4.79 11.41
CA ASP A 171 2.62 3.55 12.18
C ASP A 171 1.90 3.77 13.51
N TRP A 172 0.66 3.29 13.59
CA TRP A 172 -0.14 3.52 14.81
C TRP A 172 0.34 2.70 16.00
N HIS A 173 1.12 1.66 15.76
CA HIS A 173 1.69 0.83 16.82
C HIS A 173 2.86 1.51 17.54
N GLU A 174 3.58 2.37 16.82
CA GLU A 174 4.74 3.08 17.35
C GLU A 174 4.37 4.49 17.82
N ARG A 175 4.93 4.91 18.98
CA ARG A 175 4.69 6.24 19.54
C ARG A 175 5.05 7.35 18.55
N GLY A 176 6.19 7.22 17.88
CA GLY A 176 6.71 8.19 16.92
C GLY A 176 6.13 8.08 15.52
N GLY A 177 5.19 7.16 15.27
CA GLY A 177 4.70 6.85 13.92
C GLY A 177 3.80 7.91 13.30
N GLY A 178 4.34 9.01 12.85
CA GLY A 178 3.81 10.03 11.94
C GLY A 178 2.51 10.77 12.24
N GLY A 179 2.23 11.79 11.45
CA GLY A 179 0.94 12.50 11.43
C GLY A 179 0.66 13.44 12.62
N PHE A 180 1.57 13.64 13.55
CA PHE A 180 1.36 14.42 14.78
C PHE A 180 2.23 15.67 14.93
N THR A 181 3.14 15.92 13.99
CA THR A 181 4.13 17.01 14.09
C THR A 181 3.44 18.35 14.05
N GLU A 182 3.60 19.17 15.11
CA GLU A 182 3.03 20.49 15.23
C GLU A 182 3.45 21.38 14.06
N GLY A 183 2.47 22.05 13.43
CA GLY A 183 2.69 22.91 12.27
C GLY A 183 3.09 22.20 10.97
N LYS A 184 3.24 20.88 10.97
CA LYS A 184 3.55 20.06 9.80
C LYS A 184 2.50 18.98 9.51
N THR A 185 1.43 18.94 10.30
CA THR A 185 0.32 18.01 10.04
C THR A 185 -0.41 18.47 8.80
N TRP A 186 -0.23 17.77 7.72
CA TRP A 186 -0.91 17.98 6.45
C TRP A 186 -2.43 17.81 6.54
N CYS A 187 -2.91 17.39 7.67
CA CYS A 187 -4.28 17.10 7.95
C CYS A 187 -4.94 18.16 8.85
N ASP A 188 -4.55 19.42 8.84
CA ASP A 188 -5.19 20.55 9.53
C ASP A 188 -5.88 20.17 10.83
N GLY A 189 -5.15 19.69 11.81
CA GLY A 189 -5.71 19.19 13.06
C GLY A 189 -6.47 17.87 12.92
N ALA A 190 -6.34 17.16 11.81
CA ALA A 190 -6.90 15.84 11.64
C ALA A 190 -6.19 14.83 12.53
N ALA A 191 -6.42 14.97 13.82
CA ALA A 191 -6.03 14.00 14.84
C ALA A 191 -6.46 12.55 14.52
N TYR A 192 -7.27 12.35 13.49
CA TYR A 192 -7.73 11.04 13.09
C TYR A 192 -6.72 10.23 12.25
N TRP A 193 -5.71 10.85 11.66
CA TRP A 193 -4.62 10.12 10.97
C TRP A 193 -3.53 9.68 11.92
N THR A 194 -3.46 10.30 13.08
CA THR A 194 -2.47 10.04 14.11
C THR A 194 -2.87 8.86 14.99
N ASN A 195 -1.96 8.45 15.87
CA ASN A 195 -2.21 7.49 16.95
C ASN A 195 -2.43 8.17 18.31
N ASN A 196 -2.89 9.44 18.33
CA ASN A 196 -3.08 10.23 19.56
C ASN A 196 -4.15 9.66 20.51
N TRP A 197 -5.02 8.75 20.04
CA TRP A 197 -5.95 8.05 20.92
C TRP A 197 -5.26 7.13 21.93
N ASP A 198 -4.06 6.66 21.61
CA ASP A 198 -3.25 5.76 22.44
C ASP A 198 -2.05 6.51 23.05
N PHE A 199 -1.37 7.31 22.26
CA PHE A 199 -0.23 8.14 22.66
C PHE A 199 -0.63 9.62 22.76
N LYS A 200 -1.28 9.99 23.87
CA LYS A 200 -1.91 11.30 24.05
C LYS A 200 -0.93 12.45 24.17
N ASP A 201 0.23 12.19 24.77
CA ASP A 201 1.27 13.19 24.98
C ASP A 201 2.14 13.32 23.73
N VAL A 202 1.78 14.27 22.88
CA VAL A 202 2.49 14.53 21.61
C VAL A 202 3.92 15.01 21.80
N THR A 203 4.25 15.58 22.96
CA THR A 203 5.61 16.06 23.27
C THR A 203 6.61 14.92 23.47
N LYS A 204 6.12 13.71 23.67
CA LYS A 204 6.92 12.48 23.82
C LYS A 204 7.03 11.68 22.52
N LYS A 205 6.51 12.21 21.41
CA LYS A 205 6.60 11.55 20.12
C LYS A 205 7.83 12.06 19.37
N ASP A 206 8.59 11.13 18.85
CA ASP A 206 9.78 11.41 18.05
C ASP A 206 9.65 10.63 16.72
N PHE A 207 9.41 11.38 15.64
CA PHE A 207 9.30 10.78 14.32
C PHE A 207 10.66 10.36 13.79
N ASP A 208 11.72 11.12 14.09
CA ASP A 208 13.06 10.81 13.62
C ASP A 208 13.56 9.51 14.25
N GLU A 209 13.30 9.32 15.57
CA GLU A 209 13.58 8.06 16.24
C GLU A 209 12.84 6.88 15.58
N TYR A 210 11.52 7.00 15.36
CA TYR A 210 10.74 5.97 14.68
C TYR A 210 11.28 5.69 13.28
N PHE A 211 11.57 6.73 12.52
CA PHE A 211 12.05 6.60 11.16
C PHE A 211 13.38 5.86 11.08
N GLU A 212 14.37 6.24 11.91
CA GLU A 212 15.70 5.64 11.91
C GLU A 212 15.76 4.25 12.56
N THR A 213 14.90 3.98 13.57
CA THR A 213 14.95 2.70 14.30
C THR A 213 13.99 1.64 13.78
N LYS A 214 12.93 2.01 13.05
CA LYS A 214 11.95 1.06 12.52
C LYS A 214 11.70 1.21 11.03
N ALA A 215 11.24 2.38 10.56
CA ALA A 215 10.77 2.50 9.18
C ALA A 215 11.87 2.22 8.16
N LYS A 216 12.98 2.93 8.24
CA LYS A 216 14.11 2.78 7.32
C LYS A 216 14.79 1.40 7.41
N PRO A 217 15.06 0.82 8.60
CA PRO A 217 15.58 -0.55 8.69
C PRO A 217 14.62 -1.60 8.13
N GLN A 218 13.31 -1.49 8.33
CA GLN A 218 12.34 -2.41 7.71
C GLN A 218 12.30 -2.26 6.18
N VAL A 219 12.44 -1.04 5.65
CA VAL A 219 12.59 -0.84 4.19
C VAL A 219 13.87 -1.53 3.68
N GLU A 220 14.98 -1.46 4.41
CA GLU A 220 16.21 -2.20 4.06
C GLU A 220 15.99 -3.71 4.10
N GLU A 221 15.25 -4.23 5.10
CA GLU A 221 14.91 -5.66 5.17
C GLU A 221 14.13 -6.12 3.93
N ILE A 222 13.07 -5.41 3.52
CA ILE A 222 12.25 -5.83 2.37
C ILE A 222 12.98 -5.70 1.04
N LEU A 223 13.95 -4.79 0.94
CA LEU A 223 14.80 -4.64 -0.25
C LEU A 223 15.91 -5.69 -0.37
N THR A 224 16.22 -6.41 0.71
CA THR A 224 17.36 -7.35 0.75
C THR A 224 16.96 -8.80 0.93
N GLN A 225 15.74 -9.09 1.40
CA GLN A 225 15.36 -10.47 1.78
C GLN A 225 14.63 -11.24 0.68
N TYR A 226 13.97 -10.57 -0.27
CA TYR A 226 12.99 -11.21 -1.16
C TYR A 226 13.36 -11.24 -2.64
N GLY A 227 14.61 -10.88 -2.96
CA GLY A 227 15.09 -10.76 -4.34
C GLY A 227 14.66 -9.43 -4.98
N ASP A 228 14.69 -9.38 -6.30
CA ASP A 228 14.45 -8.15 -7.04
C ASP A 228 12.98 -7.73 -6.97
N LEU A 229 12.73 -6.52 -6.49
CA LEU A 229 11.43 -5.87 -6.52
C LEU A 229 11.31 -5.01 -7.78
N CYS A 230 10.15 -5.05 -8.45
CA CYS A 230 9.89 -4.15 -9.57
C CYS A 230 9.61 -2.72 -9.11
N LEU A 231 9.01 -2.58 -7.94
CA LEU A 231 8.74 -1.28 -7.32
C LEU A 231 8.56 -1.40 -5.81
N ILE A 232 8.81 -0.28 -5.12
CA ILE A 232 8.35 -0.06 -3.76
C ILE A 232 7.28 1.03 -3.78
N TRP A 233 6.12 0.73 -3.20
CA TRP A 233 4.97 1.60 -3.13
C TRP A 233 4.88 2.21 -1.74
N PHE A 234 5.48 3.39 -1.55
CA PHE A 234 5.36 4.18 -0.35
C PHE A 234 3.98 4.84 -0.25
N ASP A 235 3.52 5.15 0.95
CA ASP A 235 2.23 5.78 1.12
C ASP A 235 2.28 6.97 2.09
N ILE A 236 1.42 7.96 1.81
CA ILE A 236 1.23 9.18 2.60
C ILE A 236 2.40 10.15 2.44
N GLY A 237 3.57 9.93 3.07
CA GLY A 237 4.79 10.72 2.87
C GLY A 237 4.69 12.20 3.22
N LYS A 238 3.95 12.55 4.27
CA LYS A 238 3.67 13.96 4.65
C LYS A 238 4.46 14.43 5.87
N THR A 239 4.80 13.52 6.78
CA THR A 239 5.58 13.84 7.99
C THR A 239 7.08 13.86 7.68
N LEU A 240 7.54 13.08 6.69
CA LEU A 240 8.95 12.98 6.34
C LEU A 240 9.54 14.34 5.96
N SER A 241 10.77 14.59 6.41
CA SER A 241 11.58 15.69 5.88
C SER A 241 12.06 15.37 4.46
N LYS A 242 12.57 16.41 3.78
CA LYS A 242 13.17 16.22 2.46
C LYS A 242 14.40 15.31 2.52
N GLU A 243 15.18 15.43 3.58
CA GLU A 243 16.37 14.61 3.83
C GLU A 243 15.99 13.15 4.03
N GLN A 244 14.93 12.88 4.78
CA GLN A 244 14.42 11.52 4.99
C GLN A 244 13.88 10.88 3.70
N SER A 245 13.10 11.65 2.92
CA SER A 245 12.58 11.18 1.62
C SER A 245 13.72 10.90 0.64
N ASN A 246 14.71 11.79 0.55
CA ASN A 246 15.91 11.58 -0.27
C ASN A 246 16.71 10.37 0.23
N GLY A 247 16.90 10.24 1.54
CA GLY A 247 17.62 9.11 2.15
C GLY A 247 16.96 7.76 1.85
N LEU A 248 15.62 7.67 1.83
CA LEU A 248 14.91 6.47 1.38
C LEU A 248 15.08 6.22 -0.12
N TYR A 249 14.99 7.28 -0.94
CA TYR A 249 15.20 7.17 -2.37
C TYR A 249 16.60 6.61 -2.68
N ASP A 250 17.63 7.17 -2.05
CA ASP A 250 19.02 6.75 -2.20
C ASP A 250 19.26 5.33 -1.68
N LEU A 251 18.62 4.94 -0.57
CA LEU A 251 18.67 3.58 -0.05
C LEU A 251 18.15 2.57 -1.09
N VAL A 252 16.98 2.85 -1.68
CA VAL A 252 16.42 1.99 -2.72
C VAL A 252 17.35 1.93 -3.93
N ARG A 253 17.85 3.08 -4.41
CA ARG A 253 18.78 3.12 -5.56
C ARG A 253 20.06 2.32 -5.31
N ARG A 254 20.60 2.40 -4.11
CA ARG A 254 21.83 1.68 -3.72
C ARG A 254 21.61 0.17 -3.65
N LEU A 255 20.49 -0.28 -3.07
CA LEU A 255 20.23 -1.70 -2.85
C LEU A 255 19.63 -2.39 -4.09
N GLN A 256 18.72 -1.70 -4.77
CA GLN A 256 18.04 -2.20 -5.96
C GLN A 256 17.90 -1.09 -7.02
N PRO A 257 18.91 -0.88 -7.87
CA PRO A 257 18.91 0.22 -8.86
C PRO A 257 17.72 0.24 -9.82
N GLY A 258 17.11 -0.92 -10.08
CA GLY A 258 15.94 -1.06 -10.95
C GLY A 258 14.57 -1.05 -10.23
N CYS A 259 14.54 -0.94 -8.91
CA CYS A 259 13.28 -0.86 -8.17
C CYS A 259 12.65 0.53 -8.29
N LEU A 260 11.46 0.65 -8.87
CA LEU A 260 10.79 1.95 -9.08
C LEU A 260 10.13 2.45 -7.78
N ILE A 261 10.07 3.78 -7.64
CA ILE A 261 9.57 4.45 -6.44
C ILE A 261 8.43 5.40 -6.84
N ASN A 262 7.27 5.27 -6.18
CA ASN A 262 6.12 6.13 -6.44
C ASN A 262 6.24 7.50 -5.77
N SER A 263 5.39 8.45 -6.21
CA SER A 263 5.38 9.83 -5.69
C SER A 263 4.93 9.96 -4.22
N ARG A 264 4.35 8.92 -3.63
CA ARG A 264 3.90 8.97 -2.23
C ARG A 264 5.03 8.73 -1.21
N ILE A 265 6.27 8.57 -1.65
CA ILE A 265 7.45 8.65 -0.77
C ILE A 265 7.52 10.02 -0.07
N GLY A 266 7.04 11.08 -0.71
CA GLY A 266 7.04 12.44 -0.20
C GLY A 266 8.09 13.36 -0.84
N CYS A 267 7.99 14.67 -0.58
CA CYS A 267 8.95 15.70 -0.95
C CYS A 267 9.35 15.78 -2.44
N GLY A 268 8.58 15.19 -3.34
CA GLY A 268 8.73 15.31 -4.80
C GLY A 268 9.79 14.40 -5.44
N VAL A 269 10.47 13.53 -4.68
CA VAL A 269 11.40 12.53 -5.25
C VAL A 269 10.62 11.28 -5.64
N CYS A 270 10.68 10.85 -6.90
CA CYS A 270 10.02 9.62 -7.36
C CYS A 270 10.44 9.26 -8.79
N ASP A 271 10.13 8.03 -9.21
CA ASP A 271 10.30 7.55 -10.59
C ASP A 271 8.99 7.60 -11.38
N TYR A 272 7.85 7.54 -10.69
CA TYR A 272 6.53 7.62 -11.30
C TYR A 272 5.51 8.29 -10.37
N THR A 273 4.48 8.87 -10.96
CA THR A 273 3.37 9.50 -10.23
C THR A 273 2.28 8.47 -9.95
N SER A 274 1.85 8.37 -8.70
CA SER A 274 0.63 7.67 -8.32
C SER A 274 -0.52 8.67 -8.25
N ALA A 275 -1.63 8.34 -8.93
CA ALA A 275 -2.88 9.11 -8.85
C ALA A 275 -3.48 9.12 -7.45
N GLY A 276 -4.50 9.93 -7.25
CA GLY A 276 -5.41 9.81 -6.11
C GLY A 276 -6.16 8.46 -6.12
N ASP A 277 -6.61 8.04 -4.95
CA ASP A 277 -7.29 6.76 -4.78
C ASP A 277 -8.59 6.68 -5.61
N ASN A 278 -8.72 5.64 -6.43
CA ASN A 278 -9.86 5.45 -7.33
C ASN A 278 -10.05 6.56 -8.38
N GLU A 279 -9.05 7.36 -8.64
CA GLU A 279 -9.06 8.33 -9.71
C GLU A 279 -8.70 7.67 -11.04
N ILE A 280 -9.57 7.87 -12.04
CA ILE A 280 -9.31 7.49 -13.44
C ILE A 280 -9.19 8.82 -14.21
N PRO A 281 -7.98 9.33 -14.40
CA PRO A 281 -7.78 10.63 -15.04
C PRO A 281 -8.11 10.58 -16.55
N LYS A 282 -8.54 11.72 -17.11
CA LYS A 282 -8.78 11.84 -18.56
C LYS A 282 -7.47 11.78 -19.36
N ASP A 283 -6.40 12.32 -18.79
CA ASP A 283 -5.03 12.28 -19.29
C ASP A 283 -4.07 12.21 -18.10
N LYS A 284 -2.80 11.86 -18.33
CA LYS A 284 -1.80 11.74 -17.27
C LYS A 284 -1.01 13.04 -16.99
N GLY A 285 -1.27 14.11 -17.73
CA GLY A 285 -0.68 15.43 -17.47
C GLY A 285 0.85 15.48 -17.55
N GLY A 286 1.48 15.01 -18.64
CA GLY A 286 2.92 15.14 -18.84
C GLY A 286 3.65 13.85 -19.25
N SER A 287 5.00 13.89 -19.20
CA SER A 287 5.87 12.79 -19.69
C SER A 287 6.20 11.74 -18.64
N MET A 288 5.97 12.00 -17.34
CA MET A 288 6.27 11.03 -16.28
C MET A 288 5.46 9.74 -16.43
N LEU A 289 6.03 8.65 -15.96
CA LEU A 289 5.30 7.40 -15.75
C LEU A 289 4.17 7.66 -14.74
N TYR A 290 3.03 7.00 -14.95
CA TYR A 290 1.83 7.26 -14.17
C TYR A 290 1.12 5.96 -13.81
N GLU A 291 0.57 5.89 -12.61
CA GLU A 291 -0.21 4.76 -12.12
C GLU A 291 -1.49 5.23 -11.45
N SER A 292 -2.60 4.58 -11.75
CA SER A 292 -3.89 4.81 -11.11
C SER A 292 -4.25 3.63 -10.20
N PRO A 293 -4.10 3.78 -8.88
CA PRO A 293 -4.51 2.76 -7.93
C PRO A 293 -6.03 2.82 -7.71
N ALA A 294 -6.69 1.68 -7.78
CA ALA A 294 -8.14 1.59 -7.57
C ALA A 294 -8.54 0.27 -6.91
N THR A 295 -9.73 0.24 -6.32
CA THR A 295 -10.30 -0.94 -5.67
C THR A 295 -11.26 -1.70 -6.59
N THR A 296 -11.42 -3.00 -6.37
CA THR A 296 -12.44 -3.82 -7.04
C THR A 296 -13.85 -3.56 -6.50
N ASN A 297 -13.96 -3.03 -5.27
CA ASN A 297 -15.21 -2.66 -4.61
C ASN A 297 -15.07 -1.31 -3.86
N ASP A 298 -15.75 -1.11 -2.74
CA ASP A 298 -15.74 0.14 -1.97
C ASP A 298 -14.64 0.21 -0.88
N SER A 299 -13.70 -0.75 -0.83
CA SER A 299 -12.70 -0.83 0.23
C SER A 299 -11.36 -1.39 -0.29
N TRP A 300 -10.24 -0.93 0.27
CA TRP A 300 -8.94 -1.55 0.02
C TRP A 300 -8.81 -2.87 0.79
N GLY A 301 -8.93 -2.83 2.12
CA GLY A 301 -8.97 -4.01 2.96
C GLY A 301 -10.36 -4.66 2.97
N TYR A 302 -10.41 -5.94 3.34
CA TYR A 302 -11.63 -6.73 3.36
C TYR A 302 -12.74 -6.12 4.21
N LYS A 303 -13.92 -5.98 3.61
CA LYS A 303 -15.19 -5.68 4.27
C LYS A 303 -16.30 -6.51 3.65
N PRO A 304 -16.93 -7.45 4.38
CA PRO A 304 -17.98 -8.30 3.82
C PRO A 304 -19.20 -7.52 3.32
N ARG A 305 -19.36 -6.25 3.76
CA ARG A 305 -20.44 -5.35 3.34
C ARG A 305 -20.10 -4.44 2.16
N ALA A 306 -18.86 -4.43 1.72
CA ALA A 306 -18.43 -3.69 0.53
C ALA A 306 -18.79 -4.51 -0.72
N GLN A 307 -20.07 -4.47 -1.11
CA GLN A 307 -20.63 -5.31 -2.17
C GLN A 307 -20.81 -4.58 -3.51
N ASN A 308 -20.33 -3.34 -3.61
CA ASN A 308 -20.39 -2.59 -4.86
C ASN A 308 -19.20 -2.96 -5.76
N TRP A 309 -19.21 -4.19 -6.27
CA TRP A 309 -18.15 -4.73 -7.11
C TRP A 309 -18.16 -4.09 -8.50
N LYS A 310 -16.97 -3.73 -8.99
CA LYS A 310 -16.80 -3.32 -10.39
C LYS A 310 -17.10 -4.51 -11.31
N SER A 311 -17.90 -4.28 -12.34
CA SER A 311 -18.13 -5.30 -13.37
C SER A 311 -16.87 -5.51 -14.23
N ALA A 312 -16.79 -6.66 -14.90
CA ALA A 312 -15.71 -6.97 -15.85
C ALA A 312 -15.59 -5.91 -16.94
N GLU A 313 -16.74 -5.40 -17.47
CA GLU A 313 -16.78 -4.34 -18.49
C GLU A 313 -16.22 -3.02 -17.94
N ARG A 314 -16.52 -2.69 -16.67
CA ARG A 314 -15.98 -1.50 -16.02
C ARG A 314 -14.46 -1.60 -15.87
N ILE A 315 -13.95 -2.76 -15.40
CA ILE A 315 -12.51 -3.01 -15.24
C ILE A 315 -11.80 -2.92 -16.60
N ARG A 316 -12.36 -3.56 -17.64
CA ARG A 316 -11.81 -3.54 -19.00
C ARG A 316 -11.74 -2.13 -19.54
N ARG A 317 -12.84 -1.38 -19.49
CA ARG A 317 -12.92 0.01 -19.95
C ARG A 317 -11.91 0.91 -19.26
N ASP A 318 -11.82 0.85 -17.93
CA ASP A 318 -10.91 1.69 -17.16
C ASP A 318 -9.44 1.32 -17.48
N ARG A 319 -9.11 0.02 -17.64
CA ARG A 319 -7.79 -0.46 -18.08
C ARG A 319 -7.42 0.02 -19.48
N GLU A 320 -8.30 -0.13 -20.43
CA GLU A 320 -8.08 0.30 -21.81
C GLU A 320 -7.91 1.81 -21.92
N HIS A 321 -8.71 2.57 -21.18
CA HIS A 321 -8.57 4.02 -21.11
C HIS A 321 -7.20 4.42 -20.53
N LEU A 322 -6.81 3.87 -19.39
CA LEU A 322 -5.52 4.16 -18.75
C LEU A 322 -4.35 3.78 -19.68
N ALA A 323 -4.42 2.62 -20.32
CA ALA A 323 -3.42 2.20 -21.31
C ALA A 323 -3.33 3.19 -22.48
N SER A 324 -4.45 3.70 -22.98
CA SER A 324 -4.50 4.66 -24.10
C SER A 324 -3.82 6.00 -23.78
N ILE A 325 -3.81 6.41 -22.51
CA ILE A 325 -3.10 7.59 -22.03
C ILE A 325 -1.68 7.29 -21.52
N GLY A 326 -1.21 6.02 -21.61
CA GLY A 326 0.11 5.59 -21.16
C GLY A 326 0.25 5.55 -19.65
N ALA A 327 -0.83 5.23 -18.92
CA ALA A 327 -0.86 5.04 -17.48
C ALA A 327 -1.08 3.56 -17.13
N ASN A 328 -0.55 3.14 -15.98
CA ASN A 328 -0.80 1.81 -15.43
C ASN A 328 -2.08 1.79 -14.59
N TYR A 329 -2.81 0.68 -14.64
CA TYR A 329 -3.92 0.40 -13.77
C TYR A 329 -3.48 -0.57 -12.66
N LEU A 330 -3.45 -0.12 -11.41
CA LEU A 330 -3.14 -0.96 -10.25
C LEU A 330 -4.45 -1.26 -9.51
N LEU A 331 -5.00 -2.47 -9.72
CA LEU A 331 -6.33 -2.83 -9.23
C LEU A 331 -6.26 -3.70 -7.99
N ASN A 332 -6.85 -3.22 -6.89
CA ASN A 332 -6.73 -3.84 -5.58
C ASN A 332 -7.79 -4.91 -5.32
N VAL A 333 -7.36 -5.97 -4.65
CA VAL A 333 -8.19 -6.96 -3.96
C VAL A 333 -7.91 -6.92 -2.46
N GLY A 334 -8.93 -7.19 -1.64
CA GLY A 334 -8.82 -7.31 -0.18
C GLY A 334 -9.18 -8.71 0.28
N PRO A 335 -8.21 -9.60 0.51
CA PRO A 335 -8.46 -10.95 1.02
C PRO A 335 -9.10 -10.94 2.40
N ASP A 336 -9.93 -11.95 2.68
CA ASP A 336 -10.58 -12.12 3.99
C ASP A 336 -9.60 -12.57 5.08
N GLY A 337 -10.08 -12.67 6.32
CA GLY A 337 -9.27 -13.10 7.47
C GLY A 337 -8.77 -14.55 7.39
N LEU A 338 -9.28 -15.36 6.46
CA LEU A 338 -8.81 -16.72 6.19
C LEU A 338 -7.77 -16.76 5.05
N GLY A 339 -7.54 -15.66 4.35
CA GLY A 339 -6.59 -15.56 3.24
C GLY A 339 -7.20 -15.83 1.86
N ARG A 340 -8.53 -15.74 1.69
CA ARG A 340 -9.18 -15.93 0.41
C ARG A 340 -9.46 -14.59 -0.28
N ILE A 341 -9.11 -14.48 -1.55
CA ILE A 341 -9.60 -13.37 -2.38
C ILE A 341 -11.09 -13.59 -2.62
N PRO A 342 -11.97 -12.60 -2.37
CA PRO A 342 -13.41 -12.76 -2.56
C PRO A 342 -13.77 -13.16 -4.00
N SER A 343 -14.62 -14.19 -4.16
CA SER A 343 -15.00 -14.73 -5.47
C SER A 343 -15.51 -13.66 -6.46
N PRO A 344 -16.34 -12.67 -6.05
CA PRO A 344 -16.76 -11.62 -6.99
C PRO A 344 -15.60 -10.81 -7.58
N ALA A 345 -14.50 -10.62 -6.80
CA ALA A 345 -13.31 -9.96 -7.34
C ALA A 345 -12.60 -10.85 -8.35
N VAL A 346 -12.42 -12.15 -8.03
CA VAL A 346 -11.78 -13.12 -8.92
C VAL A 346 -12.55 -13.23 -10.24
N ASP A 347 -13.87 -13.41 -10.17
CA ASP A 347 -14.74 -13.54 -11.35
C ASP A 347 -14.65 -12.29 -12.23
N ALA A 348 -14.69 -11.09 -11.63
CA ALA A 348 -14.60 -9.83 -12.36
C ALA A 348 -13.23 -9.66 -13.05
N LEU A 349 -12.13 -10.00 -12.34
CA LEU A 349 -10.78 -9.89 -12.88
C LEU A 349 -10.55 -10.85 -14.07
N LEU A 350 -10.92 -12.12 -13.91
CA LEU A 350 -10.74 -13.13 -14.96
C LEU A 350 -11.62 -12.83 -16.17
N SER A 351 -12.87 -12.42 -15.96
CA SER A 351 -13.79 -12.02 -17.03
C SER A 351 -13.37 -10.72 -17.74
N ALA A 352 -12.64 -9.82 -17.05
CA ALA A 352 -12.15 -8.57 -17.65
C ALA A 352 -10.98 -8.78 -18.62
N LYS A 353 -10.31 -9.94 -18.61
CA LYS A 353 -9.21 -10.25 -19.54
C LYS A 353 -9.68 -10.18 -21.01
N GLY A 354 -10.93 -10.57 -21.27
CA GLY A 354 -11.45 -10.71 -22.62
C GLY A 354 -10.95 -11.99 -23.30
N ASN A 355 -11.67 -12.48 -24.27
CA ASN A 355 -11.16 -13.50 -25.18
C ASN A 355 -10.19 -12.78 -26.13
N GLY A 356 -8.88 -12.96 -25.94
CA GLY A 356 -7.85 -12.52 -26.86
C GLY A 356 -7.81 -13.40 -28.10
#